data_2a9766271858d6d9b277769972e8e427
#
_entry.id   2a9766271858d6d9b277769972e8e427
#
_cell.length_a   1.000
_cell.length_b   1.000
_cell.length_c   1.000
_cell.angle_alpha   90.00
_cell.angle_beta   90.00
_cell.angle_gamma   90.00
#
_symmetry.space_group_name_H-M   'P 1'
#
loop_
_entity.id
_entity.type
_entity.pdbx_description
1 polymer ?
#
loop_
_entity_poly.entity_id
_entity_poly.type
_entity_poly.pdbx_seq_one_letter_code
_entity_poly.pdbx_strand_id
1 'polypeptide(L)' 'MSDNLKERAPQDASRIALGEEWEVRYWTKALGVSEERLRELVQRHGNSAKAVREALGQ' A
#
# COMPACT_ATOMS: atom_id res chain seq x y z
N MET A 1 3.40 -22.52 5.73
CA MET A 1 4.10 -22.64 5.14
C MET A 1 4.13 -21.94 3.94
N SER A 2 3.78 -22.42 3.02
CA SER A 2 3.89 -21.77 1.78
C SER A 2 3.05 -20.56 1.65
N ASP A 3 2.17 -20.34 2.53
CA ASP A 3 1.33 -19.18 2.44
C ASP A 3 2.11 -17.90 2.54
N ASN A 4 3.17 -17.92 3.28
CA ASN A 4 3.95 -16.73 3.44
C ASN A 4 4.58 -16.27 2.15
N LEU A 5 4.73 -17.17 1.23
CA LEU A 5 5.36 -16.81 -0.03
C LEU A 5 4.46 -15.95 -0.87
N LYS A 6 3.16 -15.98 -0.62
CA LYS A 6 2.24 -15.19 -1.41
C LYS A 6 2.08 -13.81 -0.89
N GLU A 7 2.37 -13.61 0.38
CA GLU A 7 2.16 -12.33 0.97
C GLU A 7 3.48 -11.67 1.21
N ARG A 8 3.95 -11.01 0.21
CA ARG A 8 5.20 -10.29 0.31
C ARG A 8 4.94 -8.94 0.96
N ALA A 9 5.89 -8.51 1.75
CA ALA A 9 5.83 -7.20 2.35
C ALA A 9 7.00 -6.38 1.80
N PRO A 10 6.80 -5.08 1.63
CA PRO A 10 7.89 -4.25 1.12
C PRO A 10 8.99 -4.14 2.16
N GLN A 11 10.22 -3.98 1.70
CA GLN A 11 11.32 -3.81 2.61
C GLN A 11 11.17 -2.52 3.40
N ASP A 12 10.64 -1.49 2.76
CA ASP A 12 10.44 -0.23 3.43
C ASP A 12 8.95 0.06 3.44
N ALA A 13 8.30 -0.36 4.51
CA ALA A 13 6.85 -0.21 4.63
C ALA A 13 6.44 1.22 4.97
N SER A 14 7.39 2.13 5.14
CA SER A 14 7.03 3.52 5.35
C SER A 14 6.75 4.23 4.03
N ARG A 15 7.11 3.61 2.91
CA ARG A 15 6.88 4.17 1.61
C ARG A 15 5.97 3.29 0.78
N ILE A 16 5.03 3.90 0.12
CA ILE A 16 4.09 3.20 -0.74
C ILE A 16 4.66 3.19 -2.14
N ALA A 17 5.12 2.02 -2.58
CA ALA A 17 5.62 1.85 -3.94
C ALA A 17 4.61 1.03 -4.71
N LEU A 18 4.33 1.42 -5.92
CA LEU A 18 3.31 0.76 -6.75
C LEU A 18 3.89 0.29 -8.07
N GLY A 19 5.19 0.05 -8.11
CA GLY A 19 5.84 -0.33 -9.35
C GLY A 19 5.63 -1.77 -9.75
N GLU A 20 5.23 -2.62 -8.80
CA GLU A 20 4.99 -4.02 -9.09
C GLU A 20 3.61 -4.42 -8.63
N GLU A 21 3.07 -5.43 -9.26
CA GLU A 21 1.71 -5.85 -8.97
C GLU A 21 1.55 -6.31 -7.53
N TRP A 22 2.54 -7.02 -7.01
CA TRP A 22 2.43 -7.51 -5.64
C TRP A 22 2.40 -6.36 -4.64
N GLU A 23 3.07 -5.25 -4.97
CA GLU A 23 3.05 -4.08 -4.10
C GLU A 23 1.67 -3.44 -4.07
N VAL A 24 1.03 -3.36 -5.23
CA VAL A 24 -0.31 -2.82 -5.29
C VAL A 24 -1.26 -3.67 -4.45
N ARG A 25 -1.13 -4.99 -4.57
CA ARG A 25 -1.97 -5.87 -3.78
C ARG A 25 -1.70 -5.71 -2.30
N TYR A 26 -0.43 -5.62 -1.94
CA TYR A 26 -0.09 -5.46 -0.53
C TYR A 26 -0.75 -4.21 0.05
N TRP A 27 -0.61 -3.10 -0.64
CA TRP A 27 -1.12 -1.84 -0.11
C TRP A 27 -2.63 -1.73 -0.15
N THR A 28 -3.27 -2.27 -1.18
CA THR A 28 -4.74 -2.25 -1.21
C THR A 28 -5.29 -3.05 -0.06
N LYS A 29 -4.66 -4.18 0.26
CA LYS A 29 -5.11 -5.01 1.35
C LYS A 29 -4.78 -4.39 2.69
N ALA A 30 -3.57 -3.86 2.83
CA ALA A 30 -3.14 -3.29 4.10
C ALA A 30 -3.95 -2.05 4.46
N LEU A 31 -4.30 -1.25 3.48
CA LEU A 31 -5.04 -0.02 3.73
C LEU A 31 -6.54 -0.18 3.57
N GLY A 32 -6.98 -1.30 3.03
CA GLY A 32 -8.40 -1.57 2.86
C GLY A 32 -9.06 -0.69 1.81
N VAL A 33 -8.34 -0.40 0.73
CA VAL A 33 -8.87 0.46 -0.33
C VAL A 33 -8.70 -0.23 -1.68
N SER A 34 -9.44 0.25 -2.67
CA SER A 34 -9.27 -0.25 -4.02
C SER A 34 -7.98 0.29 -4.62
N GLU A 35 -7.55 -0.32 -5.73
CA GLU A 35 -6.35 0.14 -6.39
C GLU A 35 -6.52 1.58 -6.87
N GLU A 36 -7.68 1.91 -7.40
CA GLU A 36 -7.93 3.24 -7.90
C GLU A 36 -7.83 4.26 -6.77
N ARG A 37 -8.43 3.92 -5.65
CA ARG A 37 -8.39 4.80 -4.48
C ARG A 37 -6.96 4.93 -3.94
N LEU A 38 -6.22 3.83 -3.96
CA LEU A 38 -4.85 3.83 -3.51
C LEU A 38 -4.01 4.79 -4.34
N ARG A 39 -4.15 4.72 -5.65
CA ARG A 39 -3.37 5.58 -6.53
C ARG A 39 -3.73 7.05 -6.31
N GLU A 40 -4.99 7.31 -6.08
CA GLU A 40 -5.45 8.66 -5.82
C GLU A 40 -4.85 9.19 -4.53
N LEU A 41 -4.82 8.36 -3.49
CA LEU A 41 -4.27 8.77 -2.21
C LEU A 41 -2.78 9.07 -2.31
N VAL A 42 -2.06 8.25 -3.05
CA VAL A 42 -0.63 8.48 -3.22
C VAL A 42 -0.40 9.75 -4.03
N GLN A 43 -1.24 10.01 -5.01
CA GLN A 43 -1.09 11.21 -5.79
C GLN A 43 -1.33 12.47 -4.97
N ARG A 44 -2.29 12.40 -4.05
CA ARG A 44 -2.62 13.56 -3.23
C ARG A 44 -1.68 13.76 -2.06
N HIS A 45 -1.30 12.68 -1.40
CA HIS A 45 -0.57 12.76 -0.16
C HIS A 45 0.88 12.30 -0.28
N GLY A 46 1.29 11.91 -1.48
CA GLY A 46 2.63 11.40 -1.66
C GLY A 46 2.71 9.94 -1.28
N ASN A 47 3.91 9.42 -1.30
CA ASN A 47 4.11 7.98 -1.06
C ASN A 47 4.41 7.67 0.40
N SER A 48 4.04 8.55 1.31
CA SER A 48 4.23 8.30 2.73
C SER A 48 3.08 7.45 3.25
N ALA A 49 3.38 6.27 3.74
CA ALA A 49 2.35 5.40 4.29
C ALA A 49 1.67 6.06 5.48
N LYS A 50 2.43 6.78 6.28
CA LYS A 50 1.86 7.46 7.42
C LYS A 50 0.85 8.52 6.99
N ALA A 51 1.21 9.32 5.99
CA ALA A 51 0.31 10.38 5.53
C ALA A 51 -0.97 9.80 4.95
N VAL A 52 -0.84 8.70 4.20
CA VAL A 52 -2.02 8.07 3.62
C VAL A 52 -2.90 7.46 4.69
N ARG A 53 -2.30 6.83 5.70
CA ARG A 53 -3.09 6.26 6.78
C ARG A 53 -3.83 7.34 7.56
N GLU A 54 -3.17 8.47 7.77
CA GLU A 54 -3.82 9.58 8.45
C GLU A 54 -4.98 10.13 7.63
N ALA A 55 -4.81 10.19 6.33
CA ALA A 55 -5.88 10.66 5.45
C ALA A 55 -7.07 9.70 5.48
N LEU A 56 -6.82 8.42 5.73
CA LEU A 56 -7.87 7.43 5.80
C LEU A 56 -8.48 7.32 7.19
N GLY A 57 -7.92 8.01 8.17
CA GLY A 57 -8.42 7.93 9.52
C GLY A 57 -7.95 6.68 10.26
N GLN A 58 -6.85 6.12 9.83
CA GLN A 58 -6.33 4.92 10.47
C GLN A 58 -5.22 5.26 11.48
#